data_9fb39e18e5800e52d1dc2eb73abc5d4d
#
_entry.id   9fb39e18e5800e52d1dc2eb73abc5d4d
#
_cell.length_a   1.000
_cell.length_b   1.000
_cell.length_c   1.000
_cell.angle_alpha   90.00
_cell.angle_beta   90.00
_cell.angle_gamma   90.00
#
_symmetry.space_group_name_H-M   'P 1'
#
loop_
_entity.id
_entity.type
_entity.pdbx_description
1 polymer ?
#
loop_
_entity_poly.entity_id
_entity_poly.type
_entity_poly.pdbx_seq_one_letter_code
_entity_poly.pdbx_strand_id
1 'polypeptide(L)'
;MSTAVVFGSTGAVGSQILTTLLSSTTCTSVTTISRRAPAAQHPQHHPIVEPDPGSWGKQIATLSPVPTAAYNAVGTTLGGAGGSIAKQRAIDHDLCIANAQAAKAAGVKTYVYCSSAGTSGALSPFALTPYAQMKRGIEQAIKGLGFENAVILRPGMILGRERPKNKWLEDLFAQDQSVIGRAAVAAVEQIQKGKAPSEFWVLEQADIVRLGRDDWGS
;
A
#
# COMPACT_ATOMS: atom_id res chain seq x y z
N MET A 1 -15.57 0.31 -14.45
CA MET A 1 -15.70 -0.47 -13.20
C MET A 1 -14.39 -1.18 -12.96
N SER A 2 -13.87 -1.16 -11.75
CA SER A 2 -12.57 -1.72 -11.40
C SER A 2 -12.69 -2.91 -10.45
N THR A 3 -11.69 -3.77 -10.48
CA THR A 3 -11.51 -4.85 -9.52
C THR A 3 -10.16 -4.69 -8.83
N ALA A 4 -10.07 -5.03 -7.57
CA ALA A 4 -8.87 -4.80 -6.77
C ALA A 4 -8.40 -6.05 -6.03
N VAL A 5 -7.08 -6.18 -5.86
CA VAL A 5 -6.49 -7.09 -4.87
C VAL A 5 -5.71 -6.29 -3.84
N VAL A 6 -5.85 -6.64 -2.55
CA VAL A 6 -5.19 -5.93 -1.44
C VAL A 6 -4.35 -6.90 -0.63
N PHE A 7 -3.04 -6.65 -0.58
CA PHE A 7 -2.12 -7.29 0.34
C PHE A 7 -1.96 -6.44 1.61
N GLY A 8 -1.94 -7.07 2.77
CA GLY A 8 -1.82 -6.36 4.04
C GLY A 8 -3.11 -5.74 4.56
N SER A 9 -4.27 -6.21 4.09
CA SER A 9 -5.62 -5.74 4.43
C SER A 9 -5.99 -5.79 5.92
N THR A 10 -5.24 -6.51 6.74
CA THR A 10 -5.42 -6.57 8.21
C THR A 10 -4.53 -5.57 8.96
N GLY A 11 -3.69 -4.82 8.24
CA GLY A 11 -2.83 -3.77 8.80
C GLY A 11 -3.53 -2.41 8.86
N ALA A 12 -2.86 -1.44 9.50
CA ALA A 12 -3.38 -0.10 9.73
C ALA A 12 -3.87 0.59 8.43
N VAL A 13 -2.99 0.74 7.44
CA VAL A 13 -3.33 1.38 6.16
C VAL A 13 -4.14 0.45 5.27
N GLY A 14 -3.78 -0.84 5.22
CA GLY A 14 -4.45 -1.80 4.34
C GLY A 14 -5.93 -2.01 4.68
N SER A 15 -6.30 -1.94 5.96
CA SER A 15 -7.72 -1.98 6.36
C SER A 15 -8.49 -0.76 5.88
N GLN A 16 -7.87 0.41 5.86
CA GLN A 16 -8.48 1.64 5.36
C GLN A 16 -8.61 1.64 3.83
N ILE A 17 -7.61 1.10 3.11
CA ILE A 17 -7.72 0.87 1.67
C ILE A 17 -8.92 -0.07 1.39
N LEU A 18 -9.02 -1.19 2.10
CA LEU A 18 -10.13 -2.13 1.97
C LEU A 18 -11.49 -1.45 2.21
N THR A 19 -11.63 -0.74 3.33
CA THR A 19 -12.87 -0.01 3.66
C THR A 19 -13.23 0.99 2.59
N THR A 20 -12.25 1.75 2.09
CA THR A 20 -12.47 2.76 1.04
C THR A 20 -12.90 2.13 -0.28
N LEU A 21 -12.25 1.03 -0.69
CA LEU A 21 -12.62 0.29 -1.90
C LEU A 21 -14.04 -0.28 -1.84
N LEU A 22 -14.43 -0.82 -0.68
CA LEU A 22 -15.78 -1.37 -0.47
C LEU A 22 -16.87 -0.30 -0.42
N SER A 23 -16.51 0.94 -0.11
CA SER A 23 -17.42 2.09 -0.15
C SER A 23 -17.43 2.81 -1.50
N SER A 24 -16.51 2.46 -2.41
CA SER A 24 -16.40 3.11 -3.73
C SER A 24 -17.46 2.56 -4.69
N THR A 25 -18.13 3.46 -5.41
CA THR A 25 -19.08 3.09 -6.47
C THR A 25 -18.40 2.63 -7.76
N THR A 26 -17.09 2.86 -7.89
CA THR A 26 -16.30 2.50 -9.08
C THR A 26 -15.64 1.14 -8.96
N CYS A 27 -15.47 0.61 -7.75
CA CYS A 27 -14.90 -0.71 -7.48
C CYS A 27 -16.02 -1.74 -7.27
N THR A 28 -16.03 -2.78 -8.08
CA THR A 28 -17.11 -3.82 -8.07
C THR A 28 -16.71 -5.11 -7.36
N SER A 29 -15.42 -5.34 -7.13
CA SER A 29 -14.92 -6.54 -6.47
C SER A 29 -13.56 -6.27 -5.82
N VAL A 30 -13.40 -6.68 -4.57
CA VAL A 30 -12.17 -6.57 -3.81
C VAL A 30 -11.76 -7.93 -3.27
N THR A 31 -10.66 -8.45 -3.77
CA THR A 31 -10.02 -9.65 -3.19
C THR A 31 -8.97 -9.21 -2.18
N THR A 32 -8.92 -9.84 -1.02
CA THR A 32 -7.81 -9.66 -0.08
C THR A 32 -7.03 -10.95 0.06
N ILE A 33 -5.70 -10.85 0.06
CA ILE A 33 -4.81 -12.00 0.34
C ILE A 33 -4.05 -11.68 1.63
N SER A 34 -4.28 -12.48 2.67
CA SER A 34 -3.77 -12.17 4.01
C SER A 34 -3.65 -13.42 4.88
N ARG A 35 -2.80 -13.35 5.91
CA ARG A 35 -2.60 -14.47 6.86
C ARG A 35 -3.82 -14.76 7.74
N ARG A 36 -4.69 -13.78 7.91
CA ARG A 36 -5.91 -13.85 8.73
C ARG A 36 -7.03 -13.15 8.01
N ALA A 37 -8.25 -13.60 8.20
CA ALA A 37 -9.41 -12.93 7.61
C ALA A 37 -9.50 -11.46 8.09
N PRO A 38 -9.70 -10.50 7.18
CA PRO A 38 -10.07 -9.14 7.55
C PRO A 38 -11.44 -9.11 8.25
N ALA A 39 -11.66 -8.13 9.13
CA ALA A 39 -12.92 -7.97 9.84
C ALA A 39 -14.08 -7.48 8.92
N ALA A 40 -13.76 -6.88 7.78
CA ALA A 40 -14.76 -6.33 6.87
C ALA A 40 -15.64 -7.46 6.28
N GLN A 41 -16.96 -7.26 6.38
CA GLN A 41 -17.96 -8.13 5.75
C GLN A 41 -18.73 -7.30 4.73
N HIS A 42 -18.61 -7.65 3.45
CA HIS A 42 -19.28 -6.94 2.36
C HIS A 42 -19.49 -7.89 1.17
N PRO A 43 -20.61 -7.82 0.43
CA PRO A 43 -20.88 -8.71 -0.72
C PRO A 43 -19.80 -8.67 -1.82
N GLN A 44 -19.11 -7.54 -1.98
CA GLN A 44 -18.02 -7.36 -2.96
C GLN A 44 -16.65 -7.78 -2.41
N HIS A 45 -16.55 -8.25 -1.17
CA HIS A 45 -15.30 -8.66 -0.55
C HIS A 45 -15.08 -10.16 -0.63
N HIS A 46 -13.97 -10.56 -1.22
CA HIS A 46 -13.57 -11.97 -1.41
C HIS A 46 -12.25 -12.24 -0.69
N PRO A 47 -12.29 -12.61 0.60
CA PRO A 47 -11.08 -12.86 1.38
C PRO A 47 -10.46 -14.21 1.04
N ILE A 48 -9.17 -14.21 0.71
CA ILE A 48 -8.31 -15.38 0.62
C ILE A 48 -7.42 -15.39 1.87
N VAL A 49 -7.64 -16.37 2.74
CA VAL A 49 -6.81 -16.56 3.93
C VAL A 49 -5.72 -17.56 3.60
N GLU A 50 -4.49 -17.06 3.46
CA GLU A 50 -3.29 -17.85 3.20
C GLU A 50 -2.25 -17.54 4.29
N PRO A 51 -2.06 -18.47 5.24
CA PRO A 51 -1.14 -18.28 6.37
C PRO A 51 0.33 -18.13 5.96
N ASP A 52 0.74 -18.79 4.86
CA ASP A 52 2.08 -18.68 4.33
C ASP A 52 2.20 -17.52 3.31
N PRO A 53 2.88 -16.42 3.67
CA PRO A 53 3.06 -15.30 2.74
C PRO A 53 3.83 -15.67 1.46
N GLY A 54 4.67 -16.69 1.51
CA GLY A 54 5.40 -17.19 0.33
C GLY A 54 4.48 -17.78 -0.75
N SER A 55 3.25 -18.14 -0.38
CA SER A 55 2.24 -18.67 -1.29
C SER A 55 1.29 -17.60 -1.88
N TRP A 56 1.36 -16.32 -1.45
CA TRP A 56 0.47 -15.26 -1.92
C TRP A 56 0.57 -15.01 -3.43
N GLY A 57 1.76 -15.13 -4.00
CA GLY A 57 1.96 -15.04 -5.44
C GLY A 57 1.20 -16.10 -6.23
N LYS A 58 1.02 -17.30 -5.68
CA LYS A 58 0.19 -18.36 -6.32
C LYS A 58 -1.28 -17.97 -6.27
N GLN A 59 -1.74 -17.37 -5.17
CA GLN A 59 -3.15 -16.97 -5.03
C GLN A 59 -3.53 -15.88 -6.03
N ILE A 60 -2.69 -14.85 -6.23
CA ILE A 60 -3.00 -13.81 -7.22
C ILE A 60 -3.05 -14.38 -8.66
N ALA A 61 -2.23 -15.36 -8.98
CA ALA A 61 -2.21 -15.99 -10.30
C ALA A 61 -3.48 -16.77 -10.63
N THR A 62 -4.29 -17.14 -9.63
CA THR A 62 -5.57 -17.86 -9.84
C THR A 62 -6.76 -16.93 -10.01
N LEU A 63 -6.59 -15.61 -9.81
CA LEU A 63 -7.71 -14.67 -9.87
C LEU A 63 -8.21 -14.48 -11.30
N SER A 64 -9.51 -14.68 -11.48
CA SER A 64 -10.20 -14.47 -12.76
C SER A 64 -11.52 -13.73 -12.50
N PRO A 65 -11.77 -12.58 -13.13
CA PRO A 65 -10.84 -11.84 -13.99
C PRO A 65 -9.61 -11.31 -13.25
N VAL A 66 -8.53 -11.03 -13.99
CA VAL A 66 -7.32 -10.38 -13.42
C VAL A 66 -7.69 -9.05 -12.79
N PRO A 67 -7.29 -8.77 -11.53
CA PRO A 67 -7.56 -7.48 -10.90
C PRO A 67 -6.98 -6.32 -11.70
N THR A 68 -7.74 -5.23 -11.84
CA THR A 68 -7.29 -4.02 -12.54
C THR A 68 -6.22 -3.28 -11.76
N ALA A 69 -6.28 -3.37 -10.42
CA ALA A 69 -5.32 -2.74 -9.52
C ALA A 69 -4.92 -3.68 -8.36
N ALA A 70 -3.65 -3.64 -7.97
CA ALA A 70 -3.13 -4.29 -6.78
C ALA A 70 -2.61 -3.25 -5.79
N TYR A 71 -3.03 -3.38 -4.53
CA TYR A 71 -2.61 -2.52 -3.43
C TYR A 71 -1.75 -3.32 -2.46
N ASN A 72 -0.56 -2.83 -2.16
CA ASN A 72 0.34 -3.45 -1.21
C ASN A 72 0.62 -2.50 -0.04
N ALA A 73 0.01 -2.80 1.10
CA ALA A 73 0.22 -2.12 2.37
C ALA A 73 0.86 -3.07 3.40
N VAL A 74 1.59 -4.08 2.94
CA VAL A 74 2.34 -5.00 3.81
C VAL A 74 3.49 -4.24 4.45
N GLY A 75 3.65 -4.46 5.75
CA GLY A 75 4.75 -3.91 6.52
C GLY A 75 4.64 -4.29 7.99
N THR A 76 5.80 -4.29 8.66
CA THR A 76 5.88 -4.51 10.10
C THR A 76 6.77 -3.44 10.74
N THR A 77 6.79 -3.39 12.06
CA THR A 77 7.77 -2.62 12.83
C THR A 77 8.92 -3.54 13.27
N LEU A 78 10.04 -2.95 13.69
CA LEU A 78 11.14 -3.74 14.27
C LEU A 78 10.65 -4.54 15.50
N GLY A 79 9.81 -3.92 16.34
CA GLY A 79 9.16 -4.62 17.46
C GLY A 79 8.23 -5.75 17.00
N GLY A 80 7.42 -5.52 15.96
CA GLY A 80 6.56 -6.55 15.35
C GLY A 80 7.33 -7.71 14.70
N ALA A 81 8.59 -7.46 14.32
CA ALA A 81 9.53 -8.48 13.83
C ALA A 81 10.35 -9.14 14.98
N GLY A 82 9.98 -8.89 16.24
CA GLY A 82 10.69 -9.43 17.40
C GLY A 82 12.11 -8.87 17.56
N GLY A 83 12.35 -7.62 17.16
CA GLY A 83 13.66 -6.95 17.22
C GLY A 83 14.66 -7.40 16.15
N SER A 84 14.26 -8.25 15.20
CA SER A 84 15.15 -8.79 14.18
C SER A 84 15.05 -8.01 12.87
N ILE A 85 16.14 -7.35 12.47
CA ILE A 85 16.24 -6.66 11.18
C ILE A 85 16.07 -7.65 10.02
N ALA A 86 16.59 -8.87 10.13
CA ALA A 86 16.46 -9.88 9.10
C ALA A 86 14.99 -10.30 8.90
N LYS A 87 14.23 -10.52 9.99
CA LYS A 87 12.79 -10.81 9.91
C LYS A 87 12.00 -9.62 9.39
N GLN A 88 12.36 -8.41 9.79
CA GLN A 88 11.74 -7.21 9.24
C GLN A 88 11.97 -7.11 7.75
N ARG A 89 13.21 -7.34 7.27
CA ARG A 89 13.56 -7.33 5.85
C ARG A 89 12.75 -8.35 5.05
N ALA A 90 12.62 -9.57 5.56
CA ALA A 90 11.84 -10.61 4.89
C ALA A 90 10.37 -10.20 4.65
N ILE A 91 9.77 -9.46 5.60
CA ILE A 91 8.38 -8.99 5.49
C ILE A 91 8.30 -7.65 4.72
N ASP A 92 9.11 -6.67 5.11
CA ASP A 92 8.98 -5.29 4.62
C ASP A 92 9.66 -5.07 3.27
N HIS A 93 10.55 -5.96 2.84
CA HIS A 93 11.27 -5.84 1.58
C HIS A 93 10.99 -7.03 0.66
N ASP A 94 11.41 -8.22 1.04
CA ASP A 94 11.44 -9.36 0.13
C ASP A 94 10.02 -9.79 -0.26
N LEU A 95 9.09 -9.88 0.71
CA LEU A 95 7.69 -10.20 0.43
C LEU A 95 7.01 -9.10 -0.38
N CYS A 96 7.30 -7.81 -0.12
CA CYS A 96 6.71 -6.72 -0.89
C CYS A 96 7.14 -6.76 -2.36
N ILE A 97 8.40 -7.10 -2.65
CA ILE A 97 8.89 -7.28 -4.01
C ILE A 97 8.26 -8.52 -4.66
N ALA A 98 8.17 -9.64 -3.93
CA ALA A 98 7.54 -10.86 -4.44
C ALA A 98 6.06 -10.62 -4.80
N ASN A 99 5.31 -9.87 -3.97
CA ASN A 99 3.93 -9.49 -4.28
C ASN A 99 3.84 -8.62 -5.55
N ALA A 100 4.77 -7.68 -5.74
CA ALA A 100 4.78 -6.85 -6.95
C ALA A 100 5.10 -7.68 -8.20
N GLN A 101 6.08 -8.56 -8.12
CA GLN A 101 6.43 -9.48 -9.22
C GLN A 101 5.26 -10.39 -9.59
N ALA A 102 4.59 -10.96 -8.59
CA ALA A 102 3.43 -11.83 -8.80
C ALA A 102 2.24 -11.07 -9.41
N ALA A 103 1.97 -9.84 -8.95
CA ALA A 103 0.93 -8.99 -9.51
C ALA A 103 1.22 -8.66 -10.99
N LYS A 104 2.47 -8.32 -11.31
CA LYS A 104 2.89 -8.06 -12.69
C LYS A 104 2.75 -9.29 -13.57
N ALA A 105 3.22 -10.44 -13.10
CA ALA A 105 3.12 -11.72 -13.82
C ALA A 105 1.69 -12.16 -14.06
N ALA A 106 0.76 -11.86 -13.14
CA ALA A 106 -0.67 -12.10 -13.29
C ALA A 106 -1.36 -11.13 -14.28
N GLY A 107 -0.67 -10.11 -14.77
CA GLY A 107 -1.21 -9.14 -15.72
C GLY A 107 -1.90 -7.92 -15.10
N VAL A 108 -1.69 -7.67 -13.79
CA VAL A 108 -2.18 -6.45 -13.14
C VAL A 108 -1.54 -5.23 -13.77
N LYS A 109 -2.34 -4.24 -14.14
CA LYS A 109 -1.90 -3.04 -14.85
C LYS A 109 -1.46 -1.92 -13.91
N THR A 110 -2.18 -1.72 -12.82
CA THR A 110 -1.92 -0.65 -11.84
C THR A 110 -1.46 -1.24 -10.51
N TYR A 111 -0.31 -0.78 -10.02
CA TYR A 111 0.24 -1.23 -8.73
C TYR A 111 0.40 -0.06 -7.77
N VAL A 112 -0.15 -0.19 -6.57
CA VAL A 112 -0.11 0.82 -5.51
C VAL A 112 0.69 0.29 -4.33
N TYR A 113 1.73 1.02 -3.93
CA TYR A 113 2.58 0.63 -2.82
C TYR A 113 2.63 1.69 -1.72
N CYS A 114 2.40 1.26 -0.48
CA CYS A 114 2.56 2.11 0.70
C CYS A 114 4.03 2.08 1.17
N SER A 115 4.78 3.10 0.78
CA SER A 115 6.16 3.33 1.18
C SER A 115 6.25 4.14 2.48
N SER A 116 7.17 5.06 2.59
CA SER A 116 7.36 5.95 3.75
C SER A 116 8.00 7.26 3.31
N ALA A 117 7.68 8.35 3.99
CA ALA A 117 8.38 9.62 3.82
C ALA A 117 9.88 9.49 4.14
N GLY A 118 10.69 10.40 3.58
CA GLY A 118 12.14 10.42 3.80
C GLY A 118 12.94 9.37 3.05
N THR A 119 12.31 8.57 2.20
CA THR A 119 13.02 7.61 1.34
C THR A 119 13.83 8.30 0.24
N SER A 120 13.48 9.50 -0.18
CA SER A 120 14.05 10.22 -1.34
C SER A 120 15.06 11.32 -0.99
N GLY A 121 15.19 11.71 0.25
CA GLY A 121 16.06 12.83 0.64
C GLY A 121 17.51 12.41 0.84
N ALA A 122 18.40 12.65 -0.14
CA ALA A 122 19.84 12.37 -0.01
C ALA A 122 20.51 13.08 1.18
N LEU A 123 19.90 14.15 1.69
CA LEU A 123 20.39 14.96 2.82
C LEU A 123 19.71 14.62 4.15
N SER A 124 18.71 13.74 4.17
CA SER A 124 18.05 13.34 5.42
C SER A 124 18.84 12.24 6.13
N PRO A 125 19.20 12.38 7.42
CA PRO A 125 19.79 11.28 8.19
C PRO A 125 18.92 10.01 8.20
N PHE A 126 17.61 10.17 8.10
CA PHE A 126 16.66 9.05 8.01
C PHE A 126 16.87 8.25 6.72
N ALA A 127 17.26 8.89 5.62
CA ALA A 127 17.50 8.22 4.34
C ALA A 127 18.64 7.18 4.39
N LEU A 128 19.54 7.27 5.38
CA LEU A 128 20.63 6.32 5.59
C LEU A 128 20.23 5.12 6.45
N THR A 129 19.06 5.14 7.05
CA THR A 129 18.59 4.02 7.89
C THR A 129 18.34 2.76 7.06
N PRO A 130 18.55 1.54 7.64
CA PRO A 130 18.23 0.29 6.96
C PRO A 130 16.78 0.24 6.49
N TYR A 131 15.85 0.82 7.25
CA TYR A 131 14.44 0.88 6.89
C TYR A 131 14.19 1.72 5.62
N ALA A 132 14.77 2.92 5.54
CA ALA A 132 14.64 3.76 4.34
C ALA A 132 15.30 3.11 3.12
N GLN A 133 16.42 2.42 3.31
CA GLN A 133 17.07 1.66 2.24
C GLN A 133 16.19 0.51 1.73
N MET A 134 15.55 -0.24 2.63
CA MET A 134 14.58 -1.28 2.24
C MET A 134 13.42 -0.69 1.42
N LYS A 135 12.84 0.41 1.87
CA LYS A 135 11.73 1.07 1.17
C LYS A 135 12.14 1.55 -0.23
N ARG A 136 13.32 2.19 -0.37
CA ARG A 136 13.86 2.57 -1.69
C ARG A 136 14.08 1.37 -2.62
N GLY A 137 14.61 0.27 -2.08
CA GLY A 137 14.81 -0.95 -2.86
C GLY A 137 13.50 -1.47 -3.46
N ILE A 138 12.41 -1.42 -2.70
CA ILE A 138 11.08 -1.82 -3.18
C ILE A 138 10.58 -0.86 -4.26
N GLU A 139 10.68 0.45 -4.03
CA GLU A 139 10.26 1.46 -5.02
C GLU A 139 11.03 1.29 -6.35
N GLN A 140 12.33 1.03 -6.28
CA GLN A 140 13.16 0.77 -7.46
C GLN A 140 12.75 -0.54 -8.16
N ALA A 141 12.47 -1.60 -7.40
CA ALA A 141 12.00 -2.87 -7.95
C ALA A 141 10.66 -2.69 -8.67
N ILE A 142 9.68 -1.99 -8.05
CA ILE A 142 8.38 -1.68 -8.66
C ILE A 142 8.56 -0.90 -9.96
N LYS A 143 9.45 0.12 -9.96
CA LYS A 143 9.76 0.90 -11.16
C LYS A 143 10.34 0.02 -12.28
N GLY A 144 11.24 -0.89 -11.93
CA GLY A 144 11.87 -1.83 -12.89
C GLY A 144 10.91 -2.87 -13.45
N LEU A 145 9.80 -3.17 -12.77
CA LEU A 145 8.78 -4.12 -13.26
C LEU A 145 7.93 -3.56 -14.41
N GLY A 146 7.91 -2.24 -14.62
CA GLY A 146 7.24 -1.64 -15.77
C GLY A 146 5.73 -1.87 -15.78
N PHE A 147 5.04 -1.62 -14.67
CA PHE A 147 3.57 -1.55 -14.65
C PHE A 147 3.08 -0.44 -15.60
N GLU A 148 1.88 -0.57 -16.17
CA GLU A 148 1.28 0.53 -16.93
C GLU A 148 1.14 1.78 -16.05
N ASN A 149 0.80 1.56 -14.76
CA ASN A 149 0.78 2.61 -13.75
C ASN A 149 1.30 2.08 -12.42
N ALA A 150 2.20 2.81 -11.78
CA ALA A 150 2.67 2.52 -10.43
C ALA A 150 2.50 3.75 -9.54
N VAL A 151 1.82 3.60 -8.41
CA VAL A 151 1.62 4.66 -7.41
C VAL A 151 2.41 4.32 -6.16
N ILE A 152 3.26 5.24 -5.74
CA ILE A 152 4.06 5.12 -4.52
C ILE A 152 3.58 6.17 -3.51
N LEU A 153 2.94 5.73 -2.44
CA LEU A 153 2.58 6.63 -1.35
C LEU A 153 3.73 6.73 -0.35
N ARG A 154 4.17 7.94 -0.04
CA ARG A 154 5.19 8.23 0.97
C ARG A 154 4.57 8.98 2.16
N PRO A 155 3.73 8.30 2.96
CA PRO A 155 3.16 8.94 4.14
C PRO A 155 4.24 9.27 5.15
N GLY A 156 3.99 10.31 5.95
CA GLY A 156 4.74 10.61 7.16
C GLY A 156 4.52 9.55 8.25
N MET A 157 4.66 9.94 9.50
CA MET A 157 4.36 9.07 10.63
C MET A 157 2.88 8.68 10.60
N ILE A 158 2.59 7.39 10.75
CA ILE A 158 1.21 6.89 10.71
C ILE A 158 0.67 6.82 12.14
N LEU A 159 -0.42 7.52 12.42
CA LEU A 159 -1.12 7.47 13.71
C LEU A 159 -1.54 6.05 14.07
N GLY A 160 -1.44 5.71 15.37
CA GLY A 160 -1.96 4.45 15.91
C GLY A 160 -1.05 3.23 15.82
N ARG A 161 0.15 3.34 15.22
CA ARG A 161 1.14 2.23 15.22
C ARG A 161 2.07 2.23 16.43
N GLU A 162 2.55 3.39 16.83
CA GLU A 162 3.31 3.62 18.09
C GLU A 162 2.92 5.02 18.56
N ARG A 163 2.53 5.17 19.82
CA ARG A 163 2.21 6.50 20.38
C ARG A 163 3.52 7.27 20.57
N PRO A 164 3.79 8.36 19.86
CA PRO A 164 4.87 9.25 20.21
C PRO A 164 4.61 9.83 21.60
N LYS A 165 5.65 10.03 22.37
CA LYS A 165 5.56 10.59 23.73
C LYS A 165 5.13 12.06 23.78
N ASN A 166 5.04 12.73 22.60
CA ASN A 166 4.72 14.15 22.47
C ASN A 166 3.58 14.39 21.50
N LYS A 167 2.41 14.72 22.02
CA LYS A 167 1.17 14.96 21.27
C LYS A 167 1.27 16.05 20.19
N TRP A 168 2.09 17.10 20.40
CA TRP A 168 2.25 18.18 19.44
C TRP A 168 3.01 17.76 18.15
N LEU A 169 3.88 16.72 18.25
CA LEU A 169 4.53 16.12 17.08
C LEU A 169 3.56 15.23 16.30
N GLU A 170 2.60 14.59 16.97
CA GLU A 170 1.52 13.84 16.30
C GLU A 170 0.70 14.77 15.42
N ASP A 171 0.27 15.91 15.96
CA ASP A 171 -0.60 16.86 15.25
C ASP A 171 0.09 17.48 14.02
N LEU A 172 1.43 17.55 14.01
CA LEU A 172 2.21 18.18 12.94
C LEU A 172 2.69 17.20 11.85
N PHE A 173 3.01 15.95 12.19
CA PHE A 173 3.68 15.01 11.30
C PHE A 173 2.95 13.69 11.09
N ALA A 174 1.91 13.41 11.86
CA ALA A 174 1.20 12.15 11.76
C ALA A 174 0.04 12.24 10.77
N GLN A 175 -0.08 11.23 9.91
CA GLN A 175 -1.19 11.11 8.99
C GLN A 175 -2.20 10.09 9.49
N ASP A 176 -3.47 10.45 9.39
CA ASP A 176 -4.57 9.52 9.61
C ASP A 176 -4.53 8.41 8.55
N GLN A 177 -4.65 7.17 9.02
CA GLN A 177 -4.66 5.99 8.18
C GLN A 177 -5.76 6.03 7.12
N SER A 178 -6.91 6.62 7.44
CA SER A 178 -8.05 6.77 6.53
C SER A 178 -7.73 7.72 5.37
N VAL A 179 -6.96 8.79 5.64
CA VAL A 179 -6.49 9.72 4.60
C VAL A 179 -5.55 9.01 3.64
N ILE A 180 -4.62 8.19 4.15
CA ILE A 180 -3.71 7.41 3.30
C ILE A 180 -4.48 6.40 2.46
N GLY A 181 -5.45 5.69 3.07
CA GLY A 181 -6.30 4.72 2.36
C GLY A 181 -7.11 5.37 1.24
N ARG A 182 -7.73 6.52 1.51
CA ARG A 182 -8.47 7.30 0.51
C ARG A 182 -7.58 7.82 -0.60
N ALA A 183 -6.40 8.34 -0.28
CA ALA A 183 -5.45 8.81 -1.28
C ALA A 183 -4.99 7.69 -2.23
N ALA A 184 -4.78 6.48 -1.69
CA ALA A 184 -4.43 5.30 -2.49
C ALA A 184 -5.53 4.96 -3.52
N VAL A 185 -6.79 5.00 -3.11
CA VAL A 185 -7.93 4.71 -3.99
C VAL A 185 -8.16 5.86 -4.97
N ALA A 186 -8.13 7.12 -4.51
CA ALA A 186 -8.28 8.31 -5.35
C ALA A 186 -7.23 8.36 -6.47
N ALA A 187 -5.98 7.98 -6.18
CA ALA A 187 -4.93 7.93 -7.20
C ALA A 187 -5.29 6.95 -8.33
N VAL A 188 -5.81 5.78 -8.01
CA VAL A 188 -6.25 4.80 -9.02
C VAL A 188 -7.46 5.33 -9.80
N GLU A 189 -8.41 5.99 -9.15
CA GLU A 189 -9.53 6.64 -9.83
C GLU A 189 -9.07 7.75 -10.78
N GLN A 190 -8.06 8.54 -10.41
CA GLN A 190 -7.45 9.53 -11.30
C GLN A 190 -6.77 8.88 -12.52
N ILE A 191 -6.07 7.76 -12.32
CA ILE A 191 -5.50 6.96 -13.41
C ILE A 191 -6.59 6.50 -14.37
N GLN A 192 -7.70 5.97 -13.87
CA GLN A 192 -8.83 5.51 -14.68
C GLN A 192 -9.51 6.63 -15.48
N LYS A 193 -9.45 7.85 -14.96
CA LYS A 193 -9.95 9.07 -15.64
C LYS A 193 -8.90 9.67 -16.61
N GLY A 194 -7.73 9.05 -16.78
CA GLY A 194 -6.65 9.58 -17.61
C GLY A 194 -5.98 10.83 -17.04
N LYS A 195 -6.07 11.06 -15.74
CA LYS A 195 -5.57 12.27 -15.04
C LYS A 195 -4.29 12.01 -14.24
N ALA A 196 -3.66 10.84 -14.37
CA ALA A 196 -2.39 10.58 -13.71
C ALA A 196 -1.29 11.47 -14.30
N PRO A 197 -0.42 12.08 -13.49
CA PRO A 197 0.65 12.94 -13.97
C PRO A 197 1.79 12.16 -14.63
N SER A 198 1.94 10.87 -14.31
CA SER A 198 2.98 9.98 -14.86
C SER A 198 2.66 8.52 -14.59
N GLU A 199 3.27 7.62 -15.38
CA GLU A 199 3.16 6.17 -15.18
C GLU A 199 3.77 5.69 -13.85
N PHE A 200 4.79 6.37 -13.34
CA PHE A 200 5.36 6.15 -12.02
C PHE A 200 5.09 7.38 -11.16
N TRP A 201 3.97 7.35 -10.44
CA TRP A 201 3.46 8.50 -9.68
C TRP A 201 3.79 8.37 -8.20
N VAL A 202 4.63 9.26 -7.70
CA VAL A 202 4.96 9.35 -6.28
C VAL A 202 4.08 10.40 -5.62
N LEU A 203 3.37 9.99 -4.57
CA LEU A 203 2.56 10.84 -3.71
C LEU A 203 3.35 11.12 -2.42
N GLU A 204 3.86 12.34 -2.29
CA GLU A 204 4.44 12.81 -1.03
C GLU A 204 3.34 13.16 -0.03
N GLN A 205 3.71 13.50 1.20
CA GLN A 205 2.76 13.75 2.28
C GLN A 205 1.67 14.78 1.92
N ALA A 206 2.03 15.87 1.24
CA ALA A 206 1.07 16.90 0.82
C ALA A 206 0.08 16.38 -0.23
N ASP A 207 0.53 15.55 -1.18
CA ASP A 207 -0.35 14.95 -2.19
C ASP A 207 -1.32 13.95 -1.56
N ILE A 208 -0.85 13.16 -0.58
CA ILE A 208 -1.68 12.22 0.18
C ILE A 208 -2.79 12.97 0.92
N VAL A 209 -2.45 14.08 1.59
CA VAL A 209 -3.43 14.93 2.28
C VAL A 209 -4.43 15.51 1.29
N ARG A 210 -3.96 16.08 0.20
CA ARG A 210 -4.81 16.67 -0.84
C ARG A 210 -5.79 15.62 -1.41
N LEU A 211 -5.30 14.48 -1.89
CA LEU A 211 -6.16 13.46 -2.51
C LEU A 211 -7.07 12.73 -1.51
N GLY A 212 -6.59 12.49 -0.29
CA GLY A 212 -7.31 11.67 0.69
C GLY A 212 -8.19 12.47 1.65
N ARG A 213 -8.08 13.80 1.66
CA ARG A 213 -8.86 14.68 2.55
C ARG A 213 -9.48 15.84 1.79
N ASP A 214 -8.68 16.67 1.12
CA ASP A 214 -9.14 17.96 0.60
C ASP A 214 -9.98 17.79 -0.68
N ASP A 215 -9.55 16.91 -1.59
CA ASP A 215 -10.25 16.58 -2.85
C ASP A 215 -11.17 15.35 -2.71
N TRP A 216 -11.23 14.71 -1.54
CA TRP A 216 -12.00 13.49 -1.34
C TRP A 216 -13.50 13.78 -1.25
N GLY A 217 -14.28 13.24 -2.21
CA GLY A 217 -15.73 13.40 -2.26
C GLY A 217 -16.20 14.67 -3.00
N SER A 218 -15.28 15.41 -3.66
CA SER A 218 -15.58 16.53 -4.55
C SER A 218 -15.94 16.10 -5.98
#